data_7f84331a9b72258768a93a6c4ef4cf01
#
_entry.id   7f84331a9b72258768a93a6c4ef4cf01
#
_cell.length_a   1.000
_cell.length_b   1.000
_cell.length_c   1.000
_cell.angle_alpha   90.00
_cell.angle_beta   90.00
_cell.angle_gamma   90.00
#
_symmetry.space_group_name_H-M   'P 1'
#
loop_
_entity.id
_entity.type
_entity.pdbx_description
1 polymer ?
#
loop_
_entity_poly.entity_id
_entity_poly.type
_entity_poly.pdbx_seq_one_letter_code
_entity_poly.pdbx_strand_id
1 'polypeptide(L)'
;ISSDPSILFNIAGMVQFIPYLTGREPAPFLRATSVQKCVRTADIEEVGKTTRHGTFFQMNGNFSFGDYFKREAVRYAWGLLTSPTEEGGLGFDPDLLWATVHEDDLETIDLWLEETSIPRERIQLRGNEDNFWHTGQPGPGGYCSEIYYDRGPAYGAEGGPIADEDRYIEIWNLVFMEFELSEVRSKVDFDIA
;
A
#
# COMPACT_ATOMS: atom_id res chain seq x y z
N ILE A 1 10.63 -18.26 -5.92
CA ILE A 1 10.23 -18.50 -7.32
C ILE A 1 8.72 -18.70 -7.29
N SER A 2 8.00 -17.98 -8.16
CA SER A 2 6.55 -18.15 -8.30
C SER A 2 6.20 -19.56 -8.75
N SER A 3 5.09 -20.09 -8.26
CA SER A 3 4.48 -21.30 -8.80
C SER A 3 3.71 -21.04 -10.11
N ASP A 4 3.43 -19.78 -10.41
CA ASP A 4 2.79 -19.36 -11.65
C ASP A 4 3.82 -19.29 -12.78
N PRO A 5 3.68 -20.11 -13.85
CA PRO A 5 4.65 -20.19 -14.95
C PRO A 5 4.68 -18.91 -15.82
N SER A 6 3.67 -18.03 -15.71
CA SER A 6 3.64 -16.75 -16.43
C SER A 6 4.48 -15.66 -15.76
N ILE A 7 4.94 -15.89 -14.52
CA ILE A 7 5.65 -14.91 -13.71
C ILE A 7 7.10 -15.34 -13.52
N LEU A 8 8.01 -14.59 -14.13
CA LEU A 8 9.46 -14.85 -14.02
C LEU A 8 9.99 -14.50 -12.61
N PHE A 9 9.54 -13.38 -12.05
CA PHE A 9 9.91 -12.91 -10.72
C PHE A 9 8.66 -12.53 -9.90
N ASN A 10 8.69 -12.78 -8.60
CA ASN A 10 7.70 -12.22 -7.69
C ASN A 10 7.95 -10.71 -7.54
N ILE A 11 6.98 -9.91 -7.93
CA ILE A 11 7.05 -8.44 -7.85
C ILE A 11 6.37 -7.88 -6.61
N ALA A 12 5.56 -8.69 -5.94
CA ALA A 12 4.80 -8.32 -4.74
C ALA A 12 4.47 -9.54 -3.87
N GLY A 13 4.19 -9.30 -2.59
CA GLY A 13 3.79 -10.34 -1.65
C GLY A 13 2.46 -11.01 -1.97
N MET A 14 1.57 -10.32 -2.69
CA MET A 14 0.25 -10.83 -3.07
C MET A 14 0.28 -11.90 -4.16
N VAL A 15 1.36 -12.02 -4.94
CA VAL A 15 1.42 -12.92 -6.12
C VAL A 15 1.00 -14.35 -5.79
N GLN A 16 1.47 -14.88 -4.66
CA GLN A 16 1.13 -16.24 -4.21
C GLN A 16 -0.34 -16.39 -3.79
N PHE A 17 -1.05 -15.30 -3.52
CA PHE A 17 -2.42 -15.29 -3.04
C PHE A 17 -3.45 -14.92 -4.12
N ILE A 18 -3.02 -14.61 -5.34
CA ILE A 18 -3.92 -14.24 -6.46
C ILE A 18 -5.07 -15.23 -6.64
N PRO A 19 -4.87 -16.57 -6.63
CA PRO A 19 -5.99 -17.50 -6.79
C PRO A 19 -7.07 -17.34 -5.71
N TYR A 20 -6.67 -17.03 -4.48
CA TYR A 20 -7.59 -16.83 -3.35
C TYR A 20 -8.24 -15.47 -3.38
N LEU A 21 -7.47 -14.43 -3.69
CA LEU A 21 -7.97 -13.05 -3.81
C LEU A 21 -8.98 -12.90 -4.93
N THR A 22 -8.80 -13.61 -6.05
CA THR A 22 -9.72 -13.59 -7.20
C THR A 22 -10.86 -14.61 -7.07
N GLY A 23 -10.93 -15.37 -5.98
CA GLY A 23 -11.97 -16.40 -5.78
C GLY A 23 -11.86 -17.61 -6.71
N ARG A 24 -10.75 -17.78 -7.44
CA ARG A 24 -10.51 -18.97 -8.28
C ARG A 24 -10.34 -20.23 -7.45
N GLU A 25 -9.79 -20.08 -6.27
CA GLU A 25 -9.62 -21.15 -5.28
C GLU A 25 -10.13 -20.66 -3.92
N PRO A 26 -10.73 -21.53 -3.11
CA PRO A 26 -11.09 -21.20 -1.74
C PRO A 26 -9.83 -21.00 -0.90
N ALA A 27 -9.76 -19.88 -0.17
CA ALA A 27 -8.64 -19.64 0.74
C ALA A 27 -8.69 -20.65 1.90
N PRO A 28 -7.56 -21.28 2.24
CA PRO A 28 -7.52 -22.24 3.36
C PRO A 28 -7.49 -21.56 4.73
N PHE A 29 -7.45 -20.22 4.77
CA PHE A 29 -7.43 -19.39 5.97
C PHE A 29 -8.08 -18.04 5.66
N LEU A 30 -8.56 -17.35 6.71
CA LEU A 30 -9.19 -16.03 6.58
C LEU A 30 -8.15 -14.90 6.56
N ARG A 31 -7.02 -15.10 7.23
CA ARG A 31 -5.94 -14.11 7.35
C ARG A 31 -4.59 -14.75 7.10
N ALA A 32 -3.69 -14.00 6.51
CA ALA A 32 -2.30 -14.40 6.36
C ALA A 32 -1.35 -13.22 6.54
N THR A 33 -0.14 -13.52 6.98
CA THR A 33 1.00 -12.61 6.89
C THR A 33 2.14 -13.31 6.17
N SER A 34 2.95 -12.55 5.46
CA SER A 34 4.11 -13.10 4.77
C SER A 34 5.25 -12.10 4.69
N VAL A 35 6.46 -12.64 4.55
CA VAL A 35 7.64 -11.88 4.15
C VAL A 35 8.12 -12.47 2.83
N GLN A 36 7.86 -11.77 1.71
CA GLN A 36 8.16 -12.23 0.36
C GLN A 36 9.37 -11.51 -0.21
N LYS A 37 10.34 -12.27 -0.71
CA LYS A 37 11.44 -11.73 -1.53
C LYS A 37 10.90 -11.33 -2.89
N CYS A 38 11.09 -10.06 -3.25
CA CYS A 38 10.57 -9.46 -4.47
C CYS A 38 11.70 -8.88 -5.32
N VAL A 39 11.47 -8.89 -6.65
CA VAL A 39 12.33 -8.25 -7.63
C VAL A 39 11.48 -7.32 -8.49
N ARG A 40 11.80 -6.02 -8.50
CA ARG A 40 11.24 -5.02 -9.40
C ARG A 40 12.35 -4.39 -10.21
N THR A 41 12.19 -4.35 -11.52
CA THR A 41 13.18 -3.77 -12.45
C THR A 41 12.69 -2.46 -13.06
N ALA A 42 11.41 -2.11 -12.89
CA ALA A 42 10.85 -0.86 -13.42
C ALA A 42 11.58 0.38 -12.88
N ASP A 43 12.00 0.32 -11.61
CA ASP A 43 12.62 1.45 -10.90
C ASP A 43 14.16 1.39 -10.94
N ILE A 44 14.76 0.59 -11.83
CA ILE A 44 16.21 0.36 -11.84
C ILE A 44 17.01 1.65 -12.06
N GLU A 45 16.44 2.61 -12.79
CA GLU A 45 17.07 3.90 -13.05
C GLU A 45 17.10 4.82 -11.82
N GLU A 46 16.23 4.56 -10.84
CA GLU A 46 16.15 5.33 -9.58
C GLU A 46 17.01 4.72 -8.47
N VAL A 47 17.45 3.46 -8.64
CA VAL A 47 18.31 2.79 -7.66
C VAL A 47 19.68 3.48 -7.57
N GLY A 48 20.03 3.89 -6.36
CA GLY A 48 21.26 4.64 -6.09
C GLY A 48 21.15 6.16 -6.30
N LYS A 49 20.02 6.66 -6.82
CA LYS A 49 19.71 8.10 -6.86
C LYS A 49 18.85 8.50 -5.66
N THR A 50 17.87 7.71 -5.34
CA THR A 50 17.00 7.88 -4.17
C THR A 50 17.42 6.95 -3.03
N THR A 51 16.97 7.23 -1.82
CA THR A 51 17.22 6.39 -0.64
C THR A 51 16.17 5.29 -0.45
N ARG A 52 15.11 5.26 -1.31
CA ARG A 52 13.92 4.40 -1.14
C ARG A 52 13.74 3.34 -2.22
N HIS A 53 14.48 3.39 -3.34
CA HIS A 53 14.35 2.41 -4.41
C HIS A 53 15.40 1.30 -4.32
N GLY A 54 14.95 0.06 -4.46
CA GLY A 54 15.77 -1.13 -4.56
C GLY A 54 15.20 -2.12 -5.56
N THR A 55 16.05 -2.80 -6.32
CA THR A 55 15.61 -3.84 -7.28
C THR A 55 15.25 -5.15 -6.60
N PHE A 56 15.92 -5.48 -5.50
CA PHE A 56 15.65 -6.66 -4.68
C PHE A 56 15.36 -6.24 -3.24
N PHE A 57 14.22 -6.67 -2.72
CA PHE A 57 13.76 -6.33 -1.38
C PHE A 57 12.87 -7.42 -0.80
N GLN A 58 12.58 -7.32 0.48
CA GLN A 58 11.60 -8.15 1.16
C GLN A 58 10.36 -7.32 1.43
N MET A 59 9.21 -7.80 0.95
CA MET A 59 7.92 -7.17 1.21
C MET A 59 7.23 -7.90 2.36
N ASN A 60 6.97 -7.18 3.44
CA ASN A 60 6.06 -7.62 4.48
C ASN A 60 4.64 -7.43 3.98
N GLY A 61 3.78 -8.41 4.20
CA GLY A 61 2.40 -8.35 3.74
C GLY A 61 1.43 -8.91 4.77
N ASN A 62 0.24 -8.33 4.80
CA ASN A 62 -0.92 -8.81 5.53
C ASN A 62 -2.09 -8.91 4.56
N PHE A 63 -2.85 -10.00 4.66
CA PHE A 63 -3.87 -10.37 3.69
C PHE A 63 -5.14 -10.81 4.41
N SER A 64 -6.29 -10.40 3.87
CA SER A 64 -7.62 -10.79 4.32
C SER A 64 -8.38 -11.46 3.19
N PHE A 65 -9.02 -12.57 3.47
CA PHE A 65 -9.80 -13.36 2.53
C PHE A 65 -11.25 -13.42 3.01
N GLY A 66 -11.97 -12.29 2.81
CA GLY A 66 -13.35 -12.15 3.23
C GLY A 66 -13.55 -11.98 4.75
N ASP A 67 -12.54 -11.47 5.47
CA ASP A 67 -12.60 -11.27 6.91
C ASP A 67 -12.59 -9.79 7.30
N TYR A 68 -11.48 -9.07 7.11
CA TYR A 68 -11.43 -7.63 7.33
C TYR A 68 -11.22 -6.86 6.02
N PHE A 69 -11.57 -5.58 6.03
CA PHE A 69 -11.39 -4.69 4.89
C PHE A 69 -10.82 -3.34 5.33
N LYS A 70 -11.17 -2.23 4.68
CA LYS A 70 -10.56 -0.90 4.86
C LYS A 70 -10.49 -0.47 6.33
N ARG A 71 -11.61 -0.51 7.06
CA ARG A 71 -11.71 -0.05 8.45
C ARG A 71 -10.70 -0.72 9.38
N GLU A 72 -10.71 -2.03 9.38
CA GLU A 72 -9.81 -2.80 10.23
C GLU A 72 -8.37 -2.70 9.75
N ALA A 73 -8.13 -2.64 8.43
CA ALA A 73 -6.79 -2.47 7.87
C ALA A 73 -6.15 -1.17 8.37
N VAL A 74 -6.87 -0.04 8.29
CA VAL A 74 -6.42 1.25 8.83
C VAL A 74 -6.13 1.16 10.33
N ARG A 75 -7.06 0.59 11.11
CA ARG A 75 -6.89 0.45 12.55
C ARG A 75 -5.69 -0.44 12.92
N TYR A 76 -5.51 -1.56 12.22
CA TYR A 76 -4.37 -2.46 12.49
C TYR A 76 -3.03 -1.82 12.11
N ALA A 77 -2.97 -1.15 10.97
CA ALA A 77 -1.75 -0.48 10.55
C ALA A 77 -1.37 0.65 11.52
N TRP A 78 -2.33 1.50 11.88
CA TRP A 78 -2.09 2.57 12.84
C TRP A 78 -1.67 2.04 14.20
N GLY A 79 -2.40 1.03 14.71
CA GLY A 79 -2.07 0.39 15.98
C GLY A 79 -0.68 -0.22 16.00
N LEU A 80 -0.29 -0.96 14.94
CA LEU A 80 1.05 -1.53 14.86
C LEU A 80 2.14 -0.45 14.82
N LEU A 81 1.92 0.63 14.07
CA LEU A 81 2.92 1.69 13.94
C LEU A 81 3.08 2.50 15.22
N THR A 82 1.98 2.86 15.89
CA THR A 82 1.98 3.85 16.98
C THR A 82 2.01 3.25 18.39
N SER A 83 1.54 2.01 18.58
CA SER A 83 1.58 1.38 19.90
C SER A 83 3.03 1.25 20.41
N PRO A 84 3.23 1.35 21.73
CA PRO A 84 4.54 1.16 22.34
C PRO A 84 5.18 -0.18 21.99
N THR A 85 6.51 -0.21 21.93
CA THR A 85 7.25 -1.45 21.60
C THR A 85 7.06 -2.56 22.63
N GLU A 86 6.87 -2.21 23.91
CA GLU A 86 6.53 -3.14 24.98
C GLU A 86 5.16 -3.78 24.85
N GLU A 87 4.26 -3.17 24.06
CA GLU A 87 2.94 -3.70 23.71
C GLU A 87 2.92 -4.42 22.36
N GLY A 88 4.10 -4.54 21.72
CA GLY A 88 4.25 -5.19 20.42
C GLY A 88 4.08 -4.28 19.21
N GLY A 89 3.96 -2.96 19.41
CA GLY A 89 3.98 -1.96 18.36
C GLY A 89 5.38 -1.54 17.93
N LEU A 90 5.47 -0.61 17.01
CA LEU A 90 6.73 -0.05 16.52
C LEU A 90 7.11 1.27 17.22
N GLY A 91 6.20 1.87 17.97
CA GLY A 91 6.43 3.08 18.77
C GLY A 91 6.72 4.33 17.94
N PHE A 92 6.19 4.44 16.73
CA PHE A 92 6.32 5.65 15.94
C PHE A 92 5.50 6.77 16.54
N ASP A 93 6.05 7.98 16.51
CA ASP A 93 5.32 9.17 16.90
C ASP A 93 4.18 9.43 15.90
N PRO A 94 2.90 9.38 16.32
CA PRO A 94 1.77 9.63 15.45
C PRO A 94 1.80 11.05 14.83
N ASP A 95 2.50 11.99 15.47
CA ASP A 95 2.66 13.35 14.95
C ASP A 95 3.60 13.44 13.75
N LEU A 96 4.34 12.39 13.43
CA LEU A 96 5.20 12.29 12.25
C LEU A 96 4.57 11.46 11.13
N LEU A 97 3.39 10.89 11.33
CA LEU A 97 2.72 10.08 10.33
C LEU A 97 1.77 10.90 9.46
N TRP A 98 1.76 10.58 8.18
CA TRP A 98 0.90 11.12 7.15
C TRP A 98 0.22 9.99 6.39
N ALA A 99 -0.92 10.28 5.78
CA ALA A 99 -1.60 9.33 4.90
C ALA A 99 -1.90 9.97 3.54
N THR A 100 -1.90 9.15 2.49
CA THR A 100 -2.49 9.51 1.20
C THR A 100 -3.69 8.63 0.92
N VAL A 101 -4.68 9.18 0.21
CA VAL A 101 -5.92 8.51 -0.14
C VAL A 101 -6.27 8.90 -1.58
N HIS A 102 -6.86 7.98 -2.34
CA HIS A 102 -7.34 8.31 -3.68
C HIS A 102 -8.43 9.39 -3.61
N GLU A 103 -8.40 10.33 -4.54
CA GLU A 103 -9.33 11.47 -4.58
C GLU A 103 -10.80 11.08 -4.71
N ASP A 104 -11.11 9.90 -5.26
CA ASP A 104 -12.45 9.35 -5.37
C ASP A 104 -12.83 8.42 -4.21
N ASP A 105 -11.89 8.04 -3.34
CA ASP A 105 -12.12 7.15 -2.18
C ASP A 105 -12.38 7.94 -0.90
N LEU A 106 -13.47 8.71 -0.90
CA LEU A 106 -13.82 9.59 0.24
C LEU A 106 -14.14 8.80 1.51
N GLU A 107 -14.63 7.58 1.38
CA GLU A 107 -14.87 6.68 2.52
C GLU A 107 -13.59 6.46 3.33
N THR A 108 -12.48 6.23 2.67
CA THR A 108 -11.20 5.96 3.35
C THR A 108 -10.71 7.17 4.15
N ILE A 109 -11.05 8.40 3.75
CA ILE A 109 -10.74 9.60 4.55
C ILE A 109 -11.49 9.54 5.88
N ASP A 110 -12.80 9.23 5.84
CA ASP A 110 -13.62 9.14 7.06
C ASP A 110 -13.10 8.01 7.96
N LEU A 111 -12.72 6.88 7.39
CA LEU A 111 -12.13 5.77 8.14
C LEU A 111 -10.82 6.16 8.86
N TRP A 112 -9.95 6.91 8.20
CA TRP A 112 -8.73 7.42 8.85
C TRP A 112 -9.05 8.32 10.05
N LEU A 113 -10.04 9.20 9.92
CA LEU A 113 -10.44 10.13 11.00
C LEU A 113 -11.17 9.42 12.14
N GLU A 114 -11.92 8.36 11.86
CA GLU A 114 -12.67 7.60 12.86
C GLU A 114 -11.80 6.61 13.64
N GLU A 115 -10.86 5.94 12.96
CA GLU A 115 -10.11 4.81 13.52
C GLU A 115 -8.73 5.20 14.07
N THR A 116 -8.29 6.44 13.83
CA THR A 116 -6.94 6.89 14.20
C THR A 116 -6.94 8.28 14.82
N SER A 117 -5.80 8.73 15.31
CA SER A 117 -5.61 10.11 15.77
C SER A 117 -5.04 11.05 14.72
N ILE A 118 -4.93 10.61 13.46
CA ILE A 118 -4.37 11.44 12.38
C ILE A 118 -5.26 12.66 12.13
N PRO A 119 -4.73 13.88 12.13
CA PRO A 119 -5.52 15.05 11.82
C PRO A 119 -5.78 15.17 10.32
N ARG A 120 -6.92 15.79 9.93
CA ARG A 120 -7.35 15.87 8.53
C ARG A 120 -6.32 16.49 7.59
N GLU A 121 -5.56 17.46 8.07
CA GLU A 121 -4.51 18.14 7.30
C GLU A 121 -3.32 17.26 6.95
N ARG A 122 -3.17 16.11 7.59
CA ARG A 122 -2.14 15.11 7.27
C ARG A 122 -2.66 13.96 6.38
N ILE A 123 -3.89 14.07 5.90
CA ILE A 123 -4.47 13.16 4.89
C ILE A 123 -4.50 13.92 3.57
N GLN A 124 -3.65 13.53 2.63
CA GLN A 124 -3.54 14.16 1.33
C GLN A 124 -4.20 13.30 0.24
N LEU A 125 -4.80 13.95 -0.76
CA LEU A 125 -5.44 13.26 -1.87
C LEU A 125 -4.47 13.13 -3.03
N ARG A 126 -4.44 11.95 -3.64
CA ARG A 126 -3.69 11.66 -4.85
C ARG A 126 -4.57 10.95 -5.88
N GLY A 127 -4.11 10.92 -7.11
CA GLY A 127 -4.83 10.29 -8.22
C GLY A 127 -4.41 8.84 -8.47
N ASN A 128 -4.77 8.37 -9.67
CA ASN A 128 -4.53 6.99 -10.12
C ASN A 128 -3.05 6.59 -10.17
N GLU A 129 -2.13 7.53 -10.30
CA GLU A 129 -0.71 7.21 -10.40
C GLU A 129 -0.15 6.70 -9.07
N ASP A 130 -0.69 7.18 -7.95
CA ASP A 130 -0.19 6.89 -6.59
C ASP A 130 -1.14 5.97 -5.81
N ASN A 131 -2.42 6.33 -5.74
CA ASN A 131 -3.38 5.65 -4.87
C ASN A 131 -4.39 4.75 -5.60
N PHE A 132 -4.04 4.27 -6.80
CA PHE A 132 -4.77 3.21 -7.49
C PHE A 132 -3.80 2.14 -7.99
N TRP A 133 -4.12 0.87 -7.78
CA TRP A 133 -3.28 -0.24 -8.21
C TRP A 133 -4.00 -1.17 -9.18
N HIS A 134 -3.23 -1.79 -10.04
CA HIS A 134 -3.66 -2.86 -10.93
C HIS A 134 -2.46 -3.73 -11.33
N THR A 135 -2.74 -4.89 -11.91
CA THR A 135 -1.70 -5.85 -12.32
C THR A 135 -1.02 -5.53 -13.67
N GLY A 136 -1.44 -4.45 -14.33
CA GLY A 136 -1.00 -4.11 -15.70
C GLY A 136 -1.70 -4.92 -16.79
N GLN A 137 -2.64 -5.78 -16.42
CA GLN A 137 -3.46 -6.62 -17.30
C GLN A 137 -4.90 -6.62 -16.76
N PRO A 138 -5.91 -7.04 -17.57
CA PRO A 138 -7.25 -7.26 -17.04
C PRO A 138 -7.23 -8.18 -15.83
N GLY A 139 -7.98 -7.82 -14.80
CA GLY A 139 -7.99 -8.54 -13.53
C GLY A 139 -8.21 -7.63 -12.32
N PRO A 140 -7.73 -7.99 -11.15
CA PRO A 140 -7.98 -7.24 -9.92
C PRO A 140 -7.28 -5.89 -9.90
N GLY A 141 -7.97 -4.92 -9.30
CA GLY A 141 -7.47 -3.58 -9.02
C GLY A 141 -8.29 -2.90 -7.93
N GLY A 142 -7.90 -1.71 -7.53
CA GLY A 142 -8.62 -0.97 -6.52
C GLY A 142 -7.86 0.23 -6.00
N TYR A 143 -8.48 0.92 -5.07
CA TYR A 143 -7.85 2.00 -4.36
C TYR A 143 -6.79 1.48 -3.38
N CYS A 144 -5.85 2.35 -3.03
CA CYS A 144 -4.93 2.13 -1.94
C CYS A 144 -4.75 3.40 -1.12
N SER A 145 -4.28 3.22 0.10
CA SER A 145 -3.94 4.30 1.00
C SER A 145 -2.54 4.05 1.55
N GLU A 146 -1.68 5.02 1.40
CA GLU A 146 -0.29 4.90 1.81
C GLU A 146 -0.03 5.65 3.10
N ILE A 147 0.88 5.13 3.91
CA ILE A 147 1.33 5.75 5.14
C ILE A 147 2.77 6.21 4.96
N TYR A 148 3.01 7.47 5.30
CA TYR A 148 4.31 8.12 5.20
C TYR A 148 4.82 8.53 6.57
N TYR A 149 6.14 8.56 6.71
CA TYR A 149 6.84 9.04 7.89
C TYR A 149 7.62 10.31 7.56
N ASP A 150 7.40 11.40 8.31
CA ASP A 150 8.18 12.63 8.21
C ASP A 150 9.56 12.45 8.86
N ARG A 151 10.60 12.44 8.06
CA ARG A 151 12.01 12.34 8.49
C ARG A 151 12.56 13.64 9.05
N GLY A 152 11.76 14.70 8.96
CA GLY A 152 12.11 16.03 9.45
C GLY A 152 12.79 16.94 8.42
N PRO A 153 13.01 18.22 8.79
CA PRO A 153 13.40 19.28 7.87
C PRO A 153 14.80 19.11 7.26
N ALA A 154 15.63 18.24 7.79
CA ALA A 154 16.95 17.95 7.21
C ALA A 154 16.86 17.14 5.90
N TYR A 155 15.71 16.57 5.59
CA TYR A 155 15.51 15.68 4.45
C TYR A 155 14.72 16.31 3.30
N GLY A 156 14.12 17.48 3.49
CA GLY A 156 13.38 18.13 2.41
C GLY A 156 12.40 19.20 2.87
N ALA A 157 11.56 19.63 1.91
CA ALA A 157 10.58 20.68 2.12
C ALA A 157 9.42 20.25 3.02
N GLU A 158 8.79 21.21 3.70
CA GLU A 158 7.55 21.00 4.43
C GLU A 158 6.35 20.96 3.47
N GLY A 159 5.30 20.19 3.81
CA GLY A 159 4.06 20.16 3.04
C GLY A 159 3.51 18.76 2.79
N GLY A 160 4.03 17.74 3.45
CA GLY A 160 3.57 16.35 3.33
C GLY A 160 4.12 15.63 2.10
N PRO A 161 3.67 14.38 1.86
CA PRO A 161 4.13 13.53 0.75
C PRO A 161 4.06 14.18 -0.63
N ILE A 162 3.03 15.00 -0.90
CA ILE A 162 2.89 15.68 -2.20
C ILE A 162 4.01 16.71 -2.42
N ALA A 163 4.54 17.30 -1.35
CA ALA A 163 5.57 18.33 -1.48
C ALA A 163 6.97 17.73 -1.66
N ASP A 164 7.29 16.64 -0.94
CA ASP A 164 8.65 16.11 -0.96
C ASP A 164 8.69 14.65 -0.43
N GLU A 165 8.82 13.69 -1.31
CA GLU A 165 8.91 12.26 -0.94
C GLU A 165 10.30 11.84 -0.41
N ASP A 166 11.31 12.69 -0.49
CA ASP A 166 12.58 12.40 0.18
C ASP A 166 12.51 12.73 1.68
N ARG A 167 11.69 13.71 2.06
CA ARG A 167 11.38 13.98 3.46
C ARG A 167 10.31 13.04 4.01
N TYR A 168 9.23 12.84 3.26
CA TYR A 168 8.11 11.99 3.66
C TYR A 168 8.24 10.63 2.98
N ILE A 169 8.84 9.68 3.70
CA ILE A 169 9.09 8.35 3.13
C ILE A 169 7.87 7.44 3.30
N GLU A 170 7.42 6.80 2.21
CA GLU A 170 6.40 5.76 2.28
C GLU A 170 6.92 4.57 3.09
N ILE A 171 6.15 4.15 4.09
CA ILE A 171 6.47 3.02 4.96
C ILE A 171 5.46 1.89 4.87
N TRP A 172 4.25 2.14 4.37
CA TRP A 172 3.22 1.12 4.20
C TRP A 172 2.22 1.52 3.13
N ASN A 173 1.81 0.56 2.32
CA ASN A 173 0.72 0.72 1.37
C ASN A 173 -0.42 -0.23 1.74
N LEU A 174 -1.59 0.30 2.12
CA LEU A 174 -2.83 -0.43 2.36
C LEU A 174 -3.55 -0.60 1.03
N VAL A 175 -3.46 -1.79 0.47
CA VAL A 175 -3.95 -2.10 -0.87
C VAL A 175 -5.29 -2.83 -0.77
N PHE A 176 -6.32 -2.29 -1.43
CA PHE A 176 -7.67 -2.85 -1.42
C PHE A 176 -8.02 -3.40 -2.80
N MET A 177 -8.64 -4.57 -2.83
CA MET A 177 -9.14 -5.16 -4.05
C MET A 177 -10.64 -4.92 -4.14
N GLU A 178 -11.06 -3.99 -4.99
CA GLU A 178 -12.42 -3.51 -5.08
C GLU A 178 -13.05 -3.74 -6.45
N PHE A 179 -12.20 -3.83 -7.47
CA PHE A 179 -12.64 -3.85 -8.85
C PHE A 179 -12.09 -5.05 -9.61
N GLU A 180 -12.88 -5.54 -10.56
CA GLU A 180 -12.43 -6.41 -11.65
C GLU A 180 -12.29 -5.54 -12.90
N LEU A 181 -11.08 -5.30 -13.35
CA LEU A 181 -10.78 -4.46 -14.49
C LEU A 181 -10.89 -5.27 -15.78
N SER A 182 -11.78 -4.88 -16.69
CA SER A 182 -11.96 -5.54 -17.98
C SER A 182 -10.86 -5.17 -18.98
N GLU A 183 -10.30 -3.96 -18.87
CA GLU A 183 -9.26 -3.43 -19.75
C GLU A 183 -8.38 -2.45 -18.98
N VAL A 184 -7.07 -2.48 -19.26
CA VAL A 184 -6.11 -1.50 -18.77
C VAL A 184 -5.42 -0.87 -19.98
N ARG A 185 -5.78 0.38 -20.29
CA ARG A 185 -5.29 1.10 -21.49
C ARG A 185 -4.03 1.90 -21.19
N SER A 186 -3.95 2.50 -20.01
CA SER A 186 -2.78 3.22 -19.51
C SER A 186 -2.83 3.28 -17.99
N LYS A 187 -1.79 3.84 -17.34
CA LYS A 187 -1.83 4.09 -15.90
C LYS A 187 -2.95 5.04 -15.45
N VAL A 188 -3.58 5.75 -16.38
CA VAL A 188 -4.52 6.85 -16.10
C VAL A 188 -5.96 6.53 -16.56
N ASP A 189 -6.13 5.60 -17.53
CA ASP A 189 -7.44 5.29 -18.10
C ASP A 189 -7.86 3.86 -17.76
N PHE A 190 -8.75 3.71 -16.78
CA PHE A 190 -9.32 2.42 -16.40
C PHE A 190 -10.81 2.38 -16.68
N ASP A 191 -11.26 1.37 -17.42
CA ASP A 191 -12.66 0.99 -17.45
C ASP A 191 -12.90 -0.01 -16.29
N ILE A 192 -13.62 0.44 -15.28
CA ILE A 192 -14.03 -0.39 -14.15
C ILE A 192 -15.27 -1.16 -14.56
N ALA A 193 -15.20 -2.46 -14.49
CA ALA A 193 -16.33 -3.35 -14.83
C ALA A 193 -17.36 -3.42 -13.71
#